data_0b4f5391b4758311134eb3ffe70acaec
#
_entry.id   0b4f5391b4758311134eb3ffe70acaec
#
_cell.length_a   1.000
_cell.length_b   1.000
_cell.length_c   1.000
_cell.angle_alpha   90.00
_cell.angle_beta   90.00
_cell.angle_gamma   90.00
#
_symmetry.space_group_name_H-M   'P 1'
#
loop_
_entity.id
_entity.type
_entity.pdbx_description
1 polymer ?
#
loop_
_entity_poly.entity_id
_entity_poly.type
_entity_poly.pdbx_seq_one_letter_code
_entity_poly.pdbx_strand_id
1 'polypeptide(L)'
;MENRRLSLLYNIQSLYNSSDVGTVEYQLSGYLIDNYDKIHELNIYEVAEDNNVSRATVRRFCQNLGYSNFKELKDHFKEFDEGISQYNEFYSRTNFLSQNS
;
A
#
# COMPACT_ATOMS: atom_id res chain seq x y z
N MET A 1 20.39 -0.67 5.84
CA MET A 1 19.24 -0.39 6.70
C MET A 1 17.97 -0.73 5.94
N GLU A 2 17.12 -1.51 6.53
CA GLU A 2 15.89 -1.94 5.88
C GLU A 2 14.91 -0.79 5.70
N ASN A 3 14.34 -0.68 4.51
CA ASN A 3 13.30 0.30 4.23
C ASN A 3 11.94 -0.36 4.47
N ARG A 4 11.29 -0.02 5.57
CA ARG A 4 9.99 -0.60 5.96
C ARG A 4 8.92 -0.40 4.89
N ARG A 5 8.97 0.72 4.20
CA ARG A 5 7.98 1.05 3.17
C ARG A 5 8.06 0.09 1.99
N LEU A 6 9.29 -0.19 1.53
CA LEU A 6 9.50 -1.16 0.46
C LEU A 6 9.17 -2.58 0.93
N SER A 7 9.48 -2.90 2.18
CA SER A 7 9.14 -4.19 2.75
C SER A 7 7.64 -4.42 2.79
N LEU A 8 6.86 -3.38 3.13
CA LEU A 8 5.41 -3.48 3.15
C LEU A 8 4.87 -3.79 1.76
N LEU A 9 5.29 -3.03 0.74
CA LEU A 9 4.82 -3.26 -0.62
C LEU A 9 5.21 -4.65 -1.10
N TYR A 10 6.44 -5.07 -0.84
CA TYR A 10 6.90 -6.41 -1.18
C TYR A 10 6.04 -7.49 -0.49
N ASN A 11 5.75 -7.31 0.79
CA ASN A 11 4.95 -8.28 1.54
C ASN A 11 3.52 -8.39 1.00
N ILE A 12 2.93 -7.27 0.61
CA ILE A 12 1.60 -7.27 0.02
C ILE A 12 1.61 -7.97 -1.34
N GLN A 13 2.60 -7.69 -2.17
CA GLN A 13 2.74 -8.35 -3.47
C GLN A 13 2.99 -9.85 -3.31
N SER A 14 3.83 -10.23 -2.36
CA SER A 14 4.08 -11.64 -2.06
C SER A 14 2.81 -12.35 -1.59
N LEU A 15 2.03 -11.71 -0.74
CA LEU A 15 0.78 -12.26 -0.26
C LEU A 15 -0.21 -12.43 -1.42
N TYR A 16 -0.32 -11.43 -2.28
CA TYR A 16 -1.18 -11.51 -3.45
C TYR A 16 -0.78 -12.69 -4.35
N ASN A 17 0.52 -12.82 -4.63
CA ASN A 17 1.03 -13.85 -5.53
C ASN A 17 0.92 -15.26 -4.95
N SER A 18 0.94 -15.40 -3.63
CA SER A 18 0.89 -16.70 -2.96
C SER A 18 -0.52 -17.11 -2.50
N SER A 19 -1.49 -16.21 -2.59
CA SER A 19 -2.85 -16.49 -2.14
C SER A 19 -3.69 -17.06 -3.27
N ASP A 20 -4.64 -17.91 -2.90
CA ASP A 20 -5.56 -18.49 -3.87
C ASP A 20 -6.62 -17.46 -4.28
N VAL A 21 -6.99 -17.48 -5.54
CA VAL A 21 -8.07 -16.65 -6.08
C VAL A 21 -9.35 -16.94 -5.29
N GLY A 22 -10.05 -15.90 -4.89
CA GLY A 22 -11.28 -16.01 -4.13
C GLY A 22 -11.11 -15.93 -2.62
N THR A 23 -9.90 -15.90 -2.12
CA THR A 23 -9.66 -15.71 -0.69
C THR A 23 -9.66 -14.22 -0.34
N VAL A 24 -9.89 -13.93 0.95
CA VAL A 24 -9.82 -12.55 1.47
C VAL A 24 -8.42 -11.98 1.29
N GLU A 25 -7.40 -12.79 1.52
CA GLU A 25 -6.00 -12.39 1.35
C GLU A 25 -5.71 -11.95 -0.08
N TYR A 26 -6.19 -12.70 -1.06
CA TYR A 26 -6.04 -12.36 -2.47
C TYR A 26 -6.77 -11.05 -2.78
N GLN A 27 -8.01 -10.95 -2.33
CA GLN A 27 -8.87 -9.80 -2.61
C GLN A 27 -8.33 -8.51 -2.00
N LEU A 28 -7.99 -8.53 -0.72
CA LEU A 28 -7.52 -7.33 -0.03
C LEU A 28 -6.13 -6.92 -0.47
N SER A 29 -5.22 -7.87 -0.67
CA SER A 29 -3.89 -7.54 -1.16
C SER A 29 -3.95 -6.94 -2.57
N GLY A 30 -4.78 -7.51 -3.45
CA GLY A 30 -5.00 -6.96 -4.79
C GLY A 30 -5.59 -5.55 -4.75
N TYR A 31 -6.56 -5.33 -3.85
CA TYR A 31 -7.16 -4.01 -3.65
C TYR A 31 -6.11 -2.98 -3.22
N LEU A 32 -5.24 -3.33 -2.29
CA LEU A 32 -4.19 -2.42 -1.83
C LEU A 32 -3.17 -2.13 -2.92
N ILE A 33 -2.82 -3.12 -3.73
CA ILE A 33 -1.90 -2.92 -4.86
C ILE A 33 -2.52 -1.96 -5.88
N ASP A 34 -3.79 -2.18 -6.21
CA ASP A 34 -4.49 -1.35 -7.20
C ASP A 34 -4.71 0.09 -6.74
N ASN A 35 -4.72 0.32 -5.42
CA ASN A 35 -5.00 1.61 -4.83
C ASN A 35 -3.84 2.15 -4.00
N TYR A 36 -2.61 1.69 -4.26
CA TYR A 36 -1.48 2.03 -3.39
C TYR A 36 -1.25 3.54 -3.30
N ASP A 37 -1.57 4.29 -4.34
CA ASP A 37 -1.42 5.74 -4.38
C ASP A 37 -2.52 6.48 -3.63
N LYS A 38 -3.60 5.79 -3.26
CA LYS A 38 -4.76 6.39 -2.58
C LYS A 38 -4.99 5.83 -1.18
N ILE A 39 -4.21 4.84 -0.76
CA ILE A 39 -4.47 4.12 0.50
C ILE A 39 -4.51 5.09 1.68
N HIS A 40 -3.63 6.09 1.70
CA HIS A 40 -3.57 7.07 2.79
C HIS A 40 -4.82 7.95 2.87
N GLU A 41 -5.64 7.98 1.82
CA GLU A 41 -6.89 8.75 1.78
C GLU A 41 -8.11 7.92 2.17
N LEU A 42 -7.96 6.59 2.22
CA LEU A 42 -9.06 5.69 2.51
C LEU A 42 -9.23 5.50 4.03
N ASN A 43 -10.43 5.10 4.43
CA ASN A 43 -10.68 4.69 5.80
C ASN A 43 -11.15 3.23 5.81
N ILE A 44 -11.17 2.63 7.01
CA ILE A 44 -11.50 1.20 7.12
C ILE A 44 -12.91 0.90 6.64
N TYR A 45 -13.85 1.86 6.78
CA TYR A 45 -15.23 1.67 6.33
C TYR A 45 -15.29 1.52 4.82
N GLU A 46 -14.55 2.37 4.10
CA GLU A 46 -14.50 2.31 2.63
C GLU A 46 -13.85 1.02 2.15
N VAL A 47 -12.75 0.62 2.77
CA VAL A 47 -12.06 -0.62 2.40
C VAL A 47 -12.98 -1.82 2.62
N ALA A 48 -13.66 -1.87 3.76
CA ALA A 48 -14.58 -2.96 4.07
C ALA A 48 -15.75 -2.99 3.08
N GLU A 49 -16.33 -1.83 2.80
CA GLU A 49 -17.47 -1.73 1.87
C GLU A 49 -17.07 -2.11 0.46
N ASP A 50 -15.96 -1.56 -0.05
CA ASP A 50 -15.49 -1.84 -1.40
C ASP A 50 -15.20 -3.31 -1.63
N ASN A 51 -14.82 -4.02 -0.57
CA ASN A 51 -14.46 -5.42 -0.66
C ASN A 51 -15.55 -6.36 -0.14
N ASN A 52 -16.67 -5.79 0.31
CA ASN A 52 -17.80 -6.56 0.83
C ASN A 52 -17.38 -7.49 1.97
N VAL A 53 -16.58 -6.98 2.88
CA VAL A 53 -16.12 -7.69 4.07
C VAL A 53 -16.35 -6.83 5.29
N SER A 54 -16.25 -7.42 6.48
CA SER A 54 -16.39 -6.68 7.73
C SER A 54 -15.10 -5.88 8.05
N ARG A 55 -15.26 -4.85 8.87
CA ARG A 55 -14.10 -4.11 9.38
C ARG A 55 -13.15 -5.01 10.18
N ALA A 56 -13.72 -5.96 10.90
CA ALA A 56 -12.93 -6.94 11.65
C ALA A 56 -12.06 -7.79 10.72
N THR A 57 -12.58 -8.13 9.54
CA THR A 57 -11.83 -8.87 8.53
C THR A 57 -10.66 -8.03 8.00
N VAL A 58 -10.89 -6.75 7.73
CA VAL A 58 -9.83 -5.84 7.30
C VAL A 58 -8.76 -5.73 8.39
N ARG A 59 -9.18 -5.59 9.64
CA ARG A 59 -8.23 -5.51 10.77
C ARG A 59 -7.37 -6.76 10.86
N ARG A 60 -7.98 -7.93 10.77
CA ARG A 60 -7.22 -9.19 10.81
C ARG A 60 -6.23 -9.31 9.68
N PHE A 61 -6.62 -8.86 8.49
CA PHE A 61 -5.72 -8.81 7.35
C PHE A 61 -4.50 -7.94 7.67
N CYS A 62 -4.72 -6.76 8.25
CA CYS A 62 -3.63 -5.86 8.64
C CYS A 62 -2.73 -6.50 9.70
N GLN A 63 -3.32 -7.21 10.66
CA GLN A 63 -2.57 -7.89 11.71
C GLN A 63 -1.70 -9.00 11.14
N ASN A 64 -2.16 -9.70 10.12
CA ASN A 64 -1.37 -10.73 9.44
C ASN A 64 -0.16 -10.13 8.72
N LEU A 65 -0.23 -8.86 8.34
CA LEU A 65 0.90 -8.15 7.73
C LEU A 65 1.81 -7.49 8.77
N GLY A 66 1.48 -7.61 10.07
CA GLY A 66 2.29 -7.06 11.15
C GLY A 66 1.85 -5.71 11.67
N TYR A 67 0.64 -5.28 11.35
CA TYR A 67 0.10 -3.99 11.80
C TYR A 67 -1.06 -4.23 12.76
N SER A 68 -1.17 -3.37 13.78
CA SER A 68 -2.23 -3.50 14.77
C SER A 68 -3.61 -3.20 14.19
N ASN A 69 -3.67 -2.31 13.21
CA ASN A 69 -4.91 -1.87 12.60
C ASN A 69 -4.63 -1.24 11.23
N PHE A 70 -5.70 -0.85 10.53
CA PHE A 70 -5.60 -0.25 9.19
C PHE A 70 -4.90 1.11 9.23
N LYS A 71 -5.10 1.88 10.30
CA LYS A 71 -4.47 3.19 10.42
C LYS A 71 -2.95 3.09 10.41
N GLU A 72 -2.41 2.12 11.13
CA GLU A 72 -0.97 1.89 11.18
C GLU A 72 -0.41 1.50 9.81
N LEU A 73 -1.11 0.59 9.12
CA LEU A 73 -0.74 0.21 7.77
C LEU A 73 -0.80 1.40 6.84
N LYS A 74 -1.87 2.20 6.93
CA LYS A 74 -2.11 3.37 6.12
C LYS A 74 -1.00 4.41 6.28
N ASP A 75 -0.55 4.63 7.51
CA ASP A 75 0.53 5.57 7.79
C ASP A 75 1.82 5.16 7.08
N HIS A 76 2.09 3.87 6.98
CA HIS A 76 3.26 3.38 6.25
C HIS A 76 3.12 3.61 4.75
N PHE A 77 1.94 3.47 4.21
CA PHE A 77 1.69 3.78 2.79
C PHE A 77 1.85 5.25 2.51
N LYS A 78 1.44 6.11 3.43
CA LYS A 78 1.62 7.55 3.29
C LYS A 78 3.10 7.91 3.22
N GLU A 79 3.91 7.35 4.10
CA GLU A 79 5.35 7.56 4.09
C GLU A 79 5.99 7.11 2.77
N PHE A 80 5.56 5.95 2.27
CA PHE A 80 6.05 5.43 1.01
C PHE A 80 5.71 6.36 -0.15
N ASP A 81 4.46 6.80 -0.20
CA ASP A 81 3.98 7.68 -1.27
C ASP A 81 4.73 9.01 -1.27
N GLU A 82 4.92 9.61 -0.11
CA GLU A 82 5.69 10.84 0.02
C GLU A 82 7.13 10.66 -0.43
N GLY A 83 7.75 9.54 -0.08
CA GLY A 83 9.11 9.23 -0.49
C GLY A 83 9.25 9.08 -2.00
N ILE A 84 8.33 8.39 -2.63
CA ILE A 84 8.30 8.21 -4.08
C ILE A 84 8.05 9.54 -4.77
N SER A 85 7.12 10.33 -4.25
CA SER A 85 6.80 11.65 -4.80
C SER A 85 8.01 12.56 -4.80
N GLN A 86 8.74 12.61 -3.71
CA GLN A 86 9.96 13.41 -3.59
C GLN A 86 11.05 12.94 -4.57
N TYR A 87 11.21 11.63 -4.69
CA TYR A 87 12.19 11.06 -5.62
C TYR A 87 11.83 11.42 -7.06
N ASN A 88 10.58 11.28 -7.43
CA ASN A 88 10.13 11.57 -8.78
C ASN A 88 10.29 13.05 -9.12
N GLU A 89 10.03 13.93 -8.19
CA GLU A 89 10.22 15.36 -8.37
C GLU A 89 11.68 15.69 -8.64
N PHE A 90 12.58 15.14 -7.84
CA PHE A 90 14.01 15.34 -8.02
C PHE A 90 14.48 14.80 -9.37
N TYR A 91 14.07 13.62 -9.73
CA TYR A 91 14.44 12.97 -10.98
C TYR A 91 13.96 13.76 -12.20
N SER A 92 12.72 14.21 -12.15
CA SER A 92 12.14 15.02 -13.25
C SER A 92 12.88 16.33 -13.41
N ARG A 93 13.23 16.98 -12.33
CA ARG A 93 13.98 18.24 -12.34
C ARG A 93 15.37 18.05 -12.94
N THR A 94 16.04 16.96 -12.57
CA THR A 94 17.36 16.61 -13.09
C THR A 94 17.30 16.34 -14.59
N ASN A 95 16.30 15.59 -15.04
CA ASN A 95 16.10 15.32 -16.46
C ASN A 95 15.83 16.59 -17.25
N PHE A 96 15.01 17.48 -16.72
CA PHE A 96 14.71 18.76 -17.36
C PHE A 96 15.98 19.57 -17.57
N LEU A 97 16.82 19.69 -16.55
CA LEU A 97 18.08 20.42 -16.64
C LEU A 97 19.03 19.78 -17.65
N SER A 98 19.09 18.46 -17.69
CA SER A 98 19.92 17.74 -18.68
C SER A 98 19.48 18.02 -20.10
N GLN A 99 18.17 18.08 -20.33
CA GLN A 99 17.62 18.31 -21.67
C GLN A 99 17.84 19.73 -22.16
N ASN A 100 18.00 20.68 -21.25
CA ASN A 100 18.17 22.08 -21.58
C ASN A 100 19.61 22.56 -21.59
N SER A 101 20.55 21.67 -21.31
CA SER A 101 21.96 22.00 -21.31
C SER A 101 22.67 21.77 -22.63
#